data_549fb4c47ae2aa32633496fb33602a4b
#
_entry.id   549fb4c47ae2aa32633496fb33602a4b
#
_cell.length_a   1.000
_cell.length_b   1.000
_cell.length_c   1.000
_cell.angle_alpha   90.00
_cell.angle_beta   90.00
_cell.angle_gamma   90.00
#
_symmetry.space_group_name_H-M   'P 1'
#
loop_
_entity.id
_entity.type
_entity.pdbx_description
1 polymer ?
#
loop_
_entity_poly.entity_id
_entity_poly.type
_entity_poly.pdbx_seq_one_letter_code
_entity_poly.pdbx_strand_id
1 'polypeptide(L)'
;MVIKQHSALKFQNIVKMDKKIPKFIYIDDEEPQIVESFIHGLNDTGKIKVVRLDFSESKSMELLCGLIKTQDCDGLLMDLRLDGEGVNRLGISATPIAQQIRTLAAQKEIPEYPIVLCSTLEKLKATYEADLTSHDLFDCIFTKTEYDRDKAATKMSALANGYNLVQSSNGDLFKLLDRQLPDKIDNRIFERFISNKHFGGFEFLSYIINEIFHHSGILVKENVLAARLGVDIDASGNAWKEVLARLSDIGAVYSGVLSDGWKRYWADVINDFFEKVSDGELLPILTAKERVDILETKLNIKGLKAADTLKYCTSSMFWSEIGRAHV
;
A
#
# COMPACT_ATOMS: atom_id res chain seq x y z
N MET A 1 -22.28 -29.62 24.83
CA MET A 1 -21.17 -28.94 25.51
C MET A 1 -20.93 -27.62 24.76
N VAL A 2 -21.44 -26.54 25.34
CA VAL A 2 -21.52 -25.19 24.72
C VAL A 2 -20.18 -24.50 24.86
N ILE A 3 -19.43 -24.33 23.77
CA ILE A 3 -18.23 -23.51 23.76
C ILE A 3 -18.52 -22.22 23.00
N LYS A 4 -18.79 -21.20 23.81
CA LYS A 4 -18.58 -19.76 23.62
C LYS A 4 -18.52 -19.20 22.20
N GLN A 5 -19.70 -18.90 21.66
CA GLN A 5 -19.93 -17.88 20.63
C GLN A 5 -19.90 -16.46 21.23
N HIS A 6 -18.83 -15.98 21.83
CA HIS A 6 -18.86 -14.68 22.52
C HIS A 6 -17.72 -13.73 22.17
N SER A 7 -16.94 -13.98 21.11
CA SER A 7 -15.87 -13.07 20.75
C SER A 7 -16.01 -12.34 19.39
N ALA A 8 -16.92 -12.77 18.52
CA ALA A 8 -17.05 -12.19 17.17
C ALA A 8 -17.90 -10.91 17.07
N LEU A 9 -18.62 -10.52 18.12
CA LEU A 9 -19.62 -9.44 18.08
C LEU A 9 -19.19 -8.12 18.73
N LYS A 10 -17.93 -8.00 19.20
CA LYS A 10 -17.45 -6.79 19.90
C LYS A 10 -16.52 -5.87 19.09
N PHE A 11 -16.10 -6.26 17.90
CA PHE A 11 -15.15 -5.46 17.09
C PHE A 11 -15.78 -4.65 15.94
N GLN A 12 -17.11 -4.65 15.79
CA GLN A 12 -17.78 -3.84 14.76
C GLN A 12 -18.08 -2.39 15.18
N ASN A 13 -17.65 -1.96 16.35
CA ASN A 13 -17.80 -0.58 16.82
C ASN A 13 -16.48 0.19 16.80
N ILE A 14 -15.63 0.02 15.77
CA ILE A 14 -14.74 1.12 15.38
C ILE A 14 -15.67 2.18 14.81
N VAL A 15 -15.84 3.24 15.56
CA VAL A 15 -16.53 4.47 15.18
C VAL A 15 -16.27 4.69 13.69
N LYS A 16 -17.31 4.55 12.86
CA LYS A 16 -17.32 5.18 11.54
C LYS A 16 -17.25 6.67 11.82
N MET A 17 -16.05 7.18 12.05
CA MET A 17 -15.80 8.60 11.84
C MET A 17 -16.24 8.85 10.40
N ASP A 18 -17.13 9.80 10.20
CA ASP A 18 -17.42 10.29 8.86
C ASP A 18 -16.06 10.49 8.18
N LYS A 19 -15.73 9.63 7.21
CA LYS A 19 -14.41 9.66 6.58
C LYS A 19 -14.36 10.98 5.81
N LYS A 20 -13.73 11.99 6.42
CA LYS A 20 -13.43 13.25 5.73
C LYS A 20 -12.70 12.88 4.45
N ILE A 21 -13.19 13.36 3.30
CA ILE A 21 -12.51 13.16 2.02
C ILE A 21 -11.18 13.93 2.08
N PRO A 22 -10.02 13.25 1.98
CA PRO A 22 -8.73 13.91 2.09
C PRO A 22 -8.51 14.91 0.97
N LYS A 23 -7.96 16.08 1.32
CA LYS A 23 -7.63 17.15 0.39
C LYS A 23 -6.15 17.13 0.04
N PHE A 24 -5.85 17.00 -1.25
CA PHE A 24 -4.50 17.08 -1.79
C PHE A 24 -4.30 18.39 -2.56
N ILE A 25 -3.15 19.00 -2.34
CA ILE A 25 -2.70 20.16 -3.13
C ILE A 25 -1.84 19.64 -4.27
N TYR A 26 -2.21 20.01 -5.51
CA TYR A 26 -1.48 19.62 -6.71
C TYR A 26 -0.56 20.75 -7.17
N ILE A 27 0.71 20.44 -7.35
CA ILE A 27 1.78 21.35 -7.79
C ILE A 27 2.27 20.87 -9.16
N ASP A 28 2.00 21.66 -10.17
CA ASP A 28 2.31 21.38 -11.56
C ASP A 28 2.45 22.69 -12.34
N ASP A 29 3.49 22.81 -13.17
CA ASP A 29 3.77 24.00 -13.98
C ASP A 29 3.11 23.98 -15.37
N GLU A 30 2.40 22.89 -15.72
CA GLU A 30 1.67 22.79 -16.98
C GLU A 30 0.49 23.76 -17.05
N GLU A 31 0.02 23.99 -18.27
CA GLU A 31 -1.13 24.87 -18.56
C GLU A 31 -2.37 24.48 -17.73
N PRO A 32 -3.12 25.49 -17.19
CA PRO A 32 -4.27 25.23 -16.32
C PRO A 32 -5.27 24.24 -16.88
N GLN A 33 -5.55 24.29 -18.18
CA GLN A 33 -6.56 23.43 -18.82
C GLN A 33 -6.18 21.95 -18.80
N ILE A 34 -4.87 21.64 -18.94
CA ILE A 34 -4.34 20.27 -18.89
C ILE A 34 -4.43 19.75 -17.45
N VAL A 35 -3.97 20.54 -16.51
CA VAL A 35 -3.99 20.23 -15.08
C VAL A 35 -5.41 20.01 -14.56
N GLU A 36 -6.35 20.86 -14.94
CA GLU A 36 -7.77 20.75 -14.55
C GLU A 36 -8.41 19.44 -15.01
N SER A 37 -8.13 18.99 -16.24
CA SER A 37 -8.64 17.70 -16.73
C SER A 37 -8.14 16.53 -15.89
N PHE A 38 -6.86 16.54 -15.49
CA PHE A 38 -6.27 15.52 -14.63
C PHE A 38 -6.89 15.54 -13.23
N ILE A 39 -7.05 16.73 -12.63
CA ILE A 39 -7.69 16.93 -11.32
C ILE A 39 -9.13 16.44 -11.33
N HIS A 40 -9.91 16.78 -12.36
CA HIS A 40 -11.29 16.30 -12.49
C HIS A 40 -11.37 14.78 -12.45
N GLY A 41 -10.50 14.09 -13.21
CA GLY A 41 -10.49 12.63 -13.24
C GLY A 41 -10.20 11.98 -11.88
N LEU A 42 -9.41 12.61 -11.02
CA LEU A 42 -9.18 12.15 -9.66
C LEU A 42 -10.35 12.48 -8.73
N ASN A 43 -10.90 13.68 -8.82
CA ASN A 43 -12.02 14.13 -8.00
C ASN A 43 -13.30 13.33 -8.27
N ASP A 44 -13.54 12.94 -9.53
CA ASP A 44 -14.71 12.14 -9.93
C ASP A 44 -14.77 10.77 -9.23
N THR A 45 -13.65 10.29 -8.70
CA THR A 45 -13.65 9.06 -7.89
C THR A 45 -14.38 9.21 -6.55
N GLY A 46 -14.58 10.42 -6.07
CA GLY A 46 -15.19 10.72 -4.77
C GLY A 46 -14.37 10.31 -3.54
N LYS A 47 -13.13 9.81 -3.74
CA LYS A 47 -12.26 9.29 -2.66
C LYS A 47 -11.30 10.33 -2.11
N ILE A 48 -10.94 11.31 -2.92
CA ILE A 48 -10.04 12.42 -2.58
C ILE A 48 -10.56 13.71 -3.21
N LYS A 49 -10.10 14.84 -2.70
CA LYS A 49 -10.29 16.16 -3.30
C LYS A 49 -8.94 16.74 -3.66
N VAL A 50 -8.67 16.91 -4.94
CA VAL A 50 -7.44 17.51 -5.44
C VAL A 50 -7.73 18.95 -5.85
N VAL A 51 -6.86 19.87 -5.43
CA VAL A 51 -6.95 21.31 -5.73
C VAL A 51 -5.61 21.77 -6.25
N ARG A 52 -5.61 22.49 -7.39
CA ARG A 52 -4.40 23.08 -7.94
C ARG A 52 -3.88 24.19 -7.03
N LEU A 53 -2.54 24.22 -6.82
CA LEU A 53 -1.86 25.35 -6.23
C LEU A 53 -1.47 26.33 -7.33
N ASP A 54 -1.96 27.56 -7.23
CA ASP A 54 -1.44 28.64 -8.05
C ASP A 54 -0.16 29.20 -7.38
N PHE A 55 0.97 29.03 -8.04
CA PHE A 55 2.27 29.50 -7.58
C PHE A 55 2.97 30.41 -8.60
N SER A 56 2.20 31.00 -9.50
CA SER A 56 2.69 31.90 -10.56
C SER A 56 3.56 33.06 -10.05
N GLU A 57 3.30 33.53 -8.84
CA GLU A 57 4.08 34.56 -8.17
C GLU A 57 5.30 34.04 -7.41
N SER A 58 5.39 32.72 -7.20
CA SER A 58 6.48 32.08 -6.44
C SER A 58 7.68 31.83 -7.36
N LYS A 59 8.65 32.75 -7.33
CA LYS A 59 9.85 32.71 -8.17
C LYS A 59 11.06 31.99 -7.53
N SER A 60 10.87 31.39 -6.37
CA SER A 60 11.90 30.60 -5.67
C SER A 60 11.29 29.44 -4.92
N MET A 61 12.14 28.45 -4.59
CA MET A 61 11.74 27.31 -3.76
C MET A 61 11.23 27.75 -2.39
N GLU A 62 11.85 28.73 -1.77
CA GLU A 62 11.46 29.25 -0.44
C GLU A 62 10.05 29.84 -0.48
N LEU A 63 9.72 30.62 -1.51
CA LEU A 63 8.39 31.20 -1.67
C LEU A 63 7.34 30.12 -1.89
N LEU A 64 7.63 29.11 -2.72
CA LEU A 64 6.72 27.99 -2.93
C LEU A 64 6.52 27.19 -1.64
N CYS A 65 7.57 26.84 -0.91
CA CYS A 65 7.46 26.14 0.37
C CYS A 65 6.71 26.99 1.40
N GLY A 66 6.90 28.30 1.42
CA GLY A 66 6.14 29.24 2.22
C GLY A 66 4.65 29.23 1.88
N LEU A 67 4.31 29.19 0.60
CA LEU A 67 2.92 29.07 0.14
C LEU A 67 2.30 27.73 0.52
N ILE A 68 3.01 26.61 0.31
CA ILE A 68 2.56 25.27 0.72
C ILE A 68 2.28 25.24 2.24
N LYS A 69 3.13 25.83 3.06
CA LYS A 69 2.96 25.91 4.51
C LYS A 69 1.65 26.57 4.94
N THR A 70 1.10 27.48 4.14
CA THR A 70 -0.17 28.15 4.43
C THR A 70 -1.40 27.35 3.99
N GLN A 71 -1.22 26.25 3.27
CA GLN A 71 -2.34 25.45 2.77
C GLN A 71 -2.88 24.51 3.84
N ASP A 72 -4.21 24.48 3.98
CA ASP A 72 -4.90 23.42 4.71
C ASP A 72 -5.06 22.22 3.78
N CYS A 73 -4.27 21.16 3.96
CA CYS A 73 -4.29 19.96 3.15
C CYS A 73 -3.92 18.71 3.95
N ASP A 74 -4.36 17.56 3.43
CA ASP A 74 -4.08 16.23 3.98
C ASP A 74 -2.98 15.52 3.17
N GLY A 75 -2.39 16.16 2.14
CA GLY A 75 -1.29 15.63 1.33
C GLY A 75 -0.92 16.52 0.15
N LEU A 76 0.24 16.22 -0.46
CA LEU A 76 0.71 16.86 -1.68
C LEU A 76 0.72 15.87 -2.84
N LEU A 77 0.34 16.35 -4.01
CA LEU A 77 0.54 15.70 -5.31
C LEU A 77 1.43 16.61 -6.14
N MET A 78 2.52 16.09 -6.69
CA MET A 78 3.54 16.91 -7.36
C MET A 78 3.92 16.33 -8.72
N ASP A 79 4.03 17.19 -9.76
CA ASP A 79 4.77 16.78 -10.95
C ASP A 79 6.27 16.76 -10.65
N LEU A 80 6.99 15.84 -11.30
CA LEU A 80 8.44 15.66 -11.09
C LEU A 80 9.25 16.90 -11.53
N ARG A 81 8.83 17.53 -12.63
CA ARG A 81 9.53 18.67 -13.22
C ARG A 81 8.65 19.90 -13.15
N LEU A 82 9.18 20.92 -12.50
CA LEU A 82 8.60 22.27 -12.42
C LEU A 82 9.50 23.27 -13.16
N ASP A 83 10.18 22.78 -14.21
CA ASP A 83 11.12 23.52 -15.06
C ASP A 83 10.70 23.56 -16.53
N GLY A 84 9.44 23.20 -16.80
CA GLY A 84 8.85 23.20 -18.13
C GLY A 84 8.74 24.57 -18.78
N GLU A 85 8.14 24.63 -19.97
CA GLU A 85 7.91 25.89 -20.71
C GLU A 85 6.62 26.61 -20.24
N GLY A 86 5.99 26.13 -19.15
CA GLY A 86 4.75 26.68 -18.62
C GLY A 86 4.89 28.06 -17.98
N VAL A 87 3.75 28.65 -17.68
CA VAL A 87 3.61 30.02 -17.10
C VAL A 87 4.28 30.12 -15.71
N ASN A 88 4.42 29.01 -15.02
CA ASN A 88 4.87 28.91 -13.61
C ASN A 88 6.25 28.27 -13.46
N ARG A 89 7.14 28.51 -14.40
CA ARG A 89 8.48 27.90 -14.41
C ARG A 89 9.29 28.28 -13.18
N LEU A 90 9.66 27.26 -12.34
CA LEU A 90 10.54 27.44 -11.19
C LEU A 90 12.00 27.02 -11.47
N GLY A 91 12.25 26.26 -12.54
CA GLY A 91 13.58 25.75 -12.88
C GLY A 91 14.13 24.71 -11.91
N ILE A 92 13.24 24.04 -11.15
CA ILE A 92 13.57 23.01 -10.15
C ILE A 92 12.70 21.79 -10.31
N SER A 93 13.14 20.65 -9.78
CA SER A 93 12.34 19.43 -9.71
C SER A 93 11.56 19.33 -8.38
N ALA A 94 10.66 18.36 -8.29
CA ALA A 94 9.90 18.07 -7.07
C ALA A 94 10.79 17.63 -5.88
N THR A 95 11.92 16.99 -6.15
CA THR A 95 12.80 16.39 -5.13
C THR A 95 13.27 17.41 -4.06
N PRO A 96 13.88 18.56 -4.41
CA PRO A 96 14.29 19.55 -3.40
C PRO A 96 13.11 20.11 -2.61
N ILE A 97 11.93 20.27 -3.24
CA ILE A 97 10.72 20.73 -2.55
C ILE A 97 10.26 19.67 -1.56
N ALA A 98 10.16 18.40 -1.97
CA ALA A 98 9.79 17.31 -1.09
C ALA A 98 10.74 17.20 0.11
N GLN A 99 12.05 17.31 -0.12
CA GLN A 99 13.05 17.33 0.95
C GLN A 99 12.82 18.47 1.94
N GLN A 100 12.56 19.68 1.44
CA GLN A 100 12.27 20.83 2.31
C GLN A 100 10.99 20.64 3.12
N ILE A 101 9.92 20.12 2.51
CA ILE A 101 8.66 19.83 3.18
C ILE A 101 8.86 18.77 4.27
N ARG A 102 9.62 17.69 4.00
CA ARG A 102 9.99 16.69 5.01
C ARG A 102 10.77 17.31 6.18
N THR A 103 11.67 18.24 5.87
CA THR A 103 12.45 18.98 6.89
C THR A 103 11.54 19.84 7.78
N LEU A 104 10.63 20.60 7.17
CA LEU A 104 9.66 21.43 7.93
C LEU A 104 8.74 20.57 8.81
N ALA A 105 8.32 19.41 8.33
CA ALA A 105 7.52 18.47 9.10
C ALA A 105 8.32 17.89 10.30
N ALA A 106 9.58 17.50 10.08
CA ALA A 106 10.47 17.03 11.15
C ALA A 106 10.72 18.11 12.22
N GLN A 107 10.77 19.39 11.83
CA GLN A 107 10.86 20.54 12.73
C GLN A 107 9.53 20.91 13.40
N LYS A 108 8.44 20.20 13.07
CA LYS A 108 7.07 20.46 13.55
C LYS A 108 6.52 21.83 13.16
N GLU A 109 7.03 22.41 12.10
CA GLU A 109 6.53 23.66 11.54
C GLU A 109 5.28 23.47 10.68
N ILE A 110 5.11 22.25 10.14
CA ILE A 110 3.91 21.78 9.43
C ILE A 110 3.54 20.37 9.92
N PRO A 111 2.29 19.94 9.75
CA PRO A 111 1.93 18.54 9.97
C PRO A 111 2.67 17.60 8.99
N GLU A 112 2.91 16.36 9.41
CA GLU A 112 3.33 15.32 8.48
C GLU A 112 2.13 14.88 7.63
N TYR A 113 2.34 14.78 6.33
CA TYR A 113 1.36 14.28 5.36
C TYR A 113 2.04 13.59 4.17
N PRO A 114 1.32 12.77 3.38
CA PRO A 114 1.88 12.10 2.21
C PRO A 114 2.30 13.09 1.14
N ILE A 115 3.42 12.79 0.49
CA ILE A 115 3.89 13.44 -0.73
C ILE A 115 3.86 12.40 -1.86
N VAL A 116 3.02 12.63 -2.85
CA VAL A 116 2.80 11.74 -3.99
C VAL A 116 3.40 12.36 -5.25
N LEU A 117 4.21 11.60 -5.96
CA LEU A 117 4.79 12.01 -7.23
C LEU A 117 3.93 11.54 -8.40
N CYS A 118 3.68 12.42 -9.36
CA CYS A 118 2.94 12.09 -10.57
C CYS A 118 3.65 12.70 -11.78
N SER A 119 4.06 11.87 -12.74
CA SER A 119 4.74 12.36 -13.94
C SER A 119 4.57 11.41 -15.13
N THR A 120 5.06 11.79 -16.30
CA THR A 120 5.08 10.89 -17.45
C THR A 120 6.13 9.79 -17.26
N LEU A 121 5.91 8.61 -17.86
CA LEU A 121 6.84 7.49 -17.76
C LEU A 121 8.25 7.85 -18.25
N GLU A 122 8.34 8.65 -19.31
CA GLU A 122 9.61 9.10 -19.87
C GLU A 122 10.40 9.98 -18.90
N LYS A 123 9.72 10.94 -18.27
CA LYS A 123 10.34 11.84 -17.27
C LYS A 123 10.79 11.04 -16.04
N LEU A 124 9.98 10.06 -15.58
CA LEU A 124 10.34 9.20 -14.45
C LEU A 124 11.58 8.38 -14.75
N LYS A 125 11.67 7.74 -15.91
CA LYS A 125 12.86 6.97 -16.31
C LYS A 125 14.10 7.82 -16.49
N ALA A 126 13.96 8.99 -17.12
CA ALA A 126 15.11 9.84 -17.43
C ALA A 126 15.70 10.57 -16.21
N THR A 127 14.89 10.85 -15.21
CA THR A 127 15.30 11.72 -14.08
C THR A 127 15.20 11.00 -12.75
N TYR A 128 14.05 10.41 -12.43
CA TYR A 128 13.82 9.83 -11.11
C TYR A 128 14.51 8.47 -10.92
N GLU A 129 14.43 7.56 -11.91
CA GLU A 129 15.09 6.25 -11.83
C GLU A 129 16.61 6.36 -11.86
N ALA A 130 17.14 7.43 -12.46
CA ALA A 130 18.58 7.71 -12.49
C ALA A 130 19.11 8.32 -11.19
N ASP A 131 18.25 8.95 -10.38
CA ASP A 131 18.61 9.59 -9.12
C ASP A 131 18.17 8.75 -7.92
N LEU A 132 19.02 7.83 -7.48
CA LEU A 132 18.76 6.96 -6.33
C LEU A 132 18.57 7.71 -5.00
N THR A 133 18.97 8.97 -4.90
CA THR A 133 18.88 9.75 -3.66
C THR A 133 17.50 10.32 -3.39
N SER A 134 16.61 10.32 -4.40
CA SER A 134 15.27 10.90 -4.30
C SER A 134 14.15 9.87 -4.05
N HIS A 135 14.47 8.58 -4.13
CA HIS A 135 13.47 7.51 -4.09
C HIS A 135 12.67 7.46 -2.79
N ASP A 136 13.31 7.78 -1.68
CA ASP A 136 12.70 7.69 -0.34
C ASP A 136 11.92 8.95 0.09
N LEU A 137 11.81 9.96 -0.77
CA LEU A 137 11.11 11.21 -0.42
C LEU A 137 9.60 11.16 -0.65
N PHE A 138 9.16 10.27 -1.54
CA PHE A 138 7.78 10.16 -1.97
C PHE A 138 7.13 8.88 -1.46
N ASP A 139 5.92 8.99 -0.90
CA ASP A 139 5.18 7.83 -0.39
C ASP A 139 4.63 6.93 -1.51
N CYS A 140 4.34 7.51 -2.67
CA CYS A 140 3.83 6.79 -3.83
C CYS A 140 4.13 7.55 -5.11
N ILE A 141 4.20 6.81 -6.22
CA ILE A 141 4.48 7.35 -7.55
C ILE A 141 3.42 6.84 -8.52
N PHE A 142 2.91 7.72 -9.38
CA PHE A 142 1.98 7.40 -10.46
C PHE A 142 2.48 7.95 -11.80
N THR A 143 2.21 7.22 -12.87
CA THR A 143 2.38 7.73 -14.24
C THR A 143 1.12 8.49 -14.67
N LYS A 144 1.25 9.70 -15.27
CA LYS A 144 0.10 10.50 -15.73
C LYS A 144 -0.68 9.83 -16.88
N THR A 145 -0.03 9.00 -17.68
CA THR A 145 -0.57 8.44 -18.93
C THR A 145 -1.19 7.06 -18.79
N GLU A 146 -0.72 6.24 -17.85
CA GLU A 146 -1.11 4.84 -17.70
C GLU A 146 -1.48 4.52 -16.25
N TYR A 147 -2.43 5.26 -15.68
CA TYR A 147 -2.85 5.01 -14.31
C TYR A 147 -4.34 4.72 -14.22
N ASP A 148 -4.66 3.81 -13.33
CA ASP A 148 -6.03 3.57 -12.90
C ASP A 148 -6.40 4.64 -11.86
N ARG A 149 -7.27 5.58 -12.26
CA ARG A 149 -7.68 6.72 -11.42
C ARG A 149 -8.25 6.29 -10.08
N ASP A 150 -9.04 5.22 -10.09
CA ASP A 150 -9.68 4.72 -8.89
C ASP A 150 -8.67 4.13 -7.92
N LYS A 151 -7.72 3.34 -8.43
CA LYS A 151 -6.61 2.79 -7.61
C LYS A 151 -5.68 3.88 -7.09
N ALA A 152 -5.36 4.90 -7.92
CA ALA A 152 -4.54 6.02 -7.50
C ALA A 152 -5.20 6.79 -6.36
N ALA A 153 -6.46 7.20 -6.53
CA ALA A 153 -7.23 7.90 -5.51
C ALA A 153 -7.40 7.07 -4.22
N THR A 154 -7.61 5.74 -4.36
CA THR A 154 -7.68 4.82 -3.21
C THR A 154 -6.38 4.80 -2.42
N LYS A 155 -5.23 4.70 -3.10
CA LYS A 155 -3.92 4.73 -2.43
C LYS A 155 -3.62 6.07 -1.78
N MET A 156 -3.92 7.19 -2.46
CA MET A 156 -3.75 8.52 -1.89
C MET A 156 -4.61 8.71 -0.63
N SER A 157 -5.88 8.29 -0.68
CA SER A 157 -6.77 8.32 0.48
C SER A 157 -6.24 7.43 1.62
N ALA A 158 -5.76 6.23 1.31
CA ALA A 158 -5.17 5.33 2.30
C ALA A 158 -3.92 5.91 2.95
N LEU A 159 -3.06 6.60 2.19
CA LEU A 159 -1.90 7.31 2.71
C LEU A 159 -2.30 8.42 3.68
N ALA A 160 -3.20 9.33 3.28
CA ALA A 160 -3.65 10.42 4.16
C ALA A 160 -4.27 9.90 5.46
N ASN A 161 -5.13 8.86 5.37
CA ASN A 161 -5.69 8.19 6.54
C ASN A 161 -4.61 7.51 7.39
N GLY A 162 -3.58 6.93 6.74
CA GLY A 162 -2.45 6.30 7.41
C GLY A 162 -1.65 7.28 8.27
N TYR A 163 -1.32 8.45 7.74
CA TYR A 163 -0.64 9.52 8.49
C TYR A 163 -1.46 9.95 9.72
N ASN A 164 -2.77 10.17 9.54
CA ASN A 164 -3.67 10.50 10.63
C ASN A 164 -3.77 9.39 11.69
N LEU A 165 -3.78 8.12 11.25
CA LEU A 165 -3.82 6.97 12.15
C LEU A 165 -2.52 6.86 12.96
N VAL A 166 -1.35 7.03 12.34
CA VAL A 166 -0.06 7.02 13.05
C VAL A 166 -0.04 8.12 14.09
N GLN A 167 -0.42 9.34 13.72
CA GLN A 167 -0.46 10.49 14.66
C GLN A 167 -1.40 10.23 15.85
N SER A 168 -2.57 9.64 15.61
CA SER A 168 -3.57 9.39 16.67
C SER A 168 -3.32 8.10 17.47
N SER A 169 -2.46 7.21 17.00
CA SER A 169 -2.16 5.93 17.65
C SER A 169 -1.28 6.05 18.88
N ASN A 170 -0.53 7.16 19.01
CA ASN A 170 0.51 7.33 20.04
C ASN A 170 1.54 6.18 20.07
N GLY A 171 1.91 5.65 18.91
CA GLY A 171 2.87 4.55 18.78
C GLY A 171 2.32 3.17 19.17
N ASP A 172 1.00 3.02 19.26
CA ASP A 172 0.36 1.73 19.53
C ASP A 172 0.33 0.87 18.26
N LEU A 173 1.26 -0.08 18.14
CA LEU A 173 1.36 -0.98 17.00
C LEU A 173 0.12 -1.86 16.83
N PHE A 174 -0.56 -2.24 17.92
CA PHE A 174 -1.81 -3.01 17.82
C PHE A 174 -2.86 -2.25 17.02
N LYS A 175 -3.02 -0.94 17.29
CA LYS A 175 -3.94 -0.09 16.52
C LYS A 175 -3.50 0.08 15.07
N LEU A 176 -2.19 0.20 14.84
CA LEU A 176 -1.65 0.41 13.49
C LEU A 176 -1.75 -0.84 12.61
N LEU A 177 -1.53 -2.02 13.18
CA LEU A 177 -1.57 -3.28 12.46
C LEU A 177 -2.95 -3.96 12.52
N ASP A 178 -3.87 -3.43 13.34
CA ASP A 178 -5.19 -4.01 13.67
C ASP A 178 -5.09 -5.48 14.13
N ARG A 179 -3.97 -5.82 14.78
CA ARG A 179 -3.69 -7.17 15.25
C ARG A 179 -2.55 -7.19 16.26
N GLN A 180 -2.67 -8.03 17.29
CA GLN A 180 -1.51 -8.41 18.09
C GLN A 180 -0.60 -9.37 17.31
N LEU A 181 0.69 -9.09 17.32
CA LEU A 181 1.65 -9.98 16.69
C LEU A 181 1.81 -11.24 17.55
N PRO A 182 1.61 -12.45 16.98
CA PRO A 182 1.84 -13.69 17.69
C PRO A 182 3.35 -13.93 17.88
N ASP A 183 3.72 -14.70 18.90
CA ASP A 183 5.13 -15.00 19.25
C ASP A 183 5.94 -15.63 18.11
N LYS A 184 5.26 -16.28 17.16
CA LYS A 184 5.90 -16.86 15.96
C LYS A 184 6.36 -15.82 14.92
N ILE A 185 5.91 -14.57 15.02
CA ILE A 185 6.44 -13.46 14.22
C ILE A 185 7.64 -12.88 14.97
N ASP A 186 8.77 -12.81 14.29
CA ASP A 186 9.99 -12.26 14.88
C ASP A 186 9.82 -10.79 15.24
N ASN A 187 9.90 -10.50 16.53
CA ASN A 187 9.71 -9.15 17.05
C ASN A 187 10.73 -8.14 16.50
N ARG A 188 11.91 -8.60 16.01
CA ARG A 188 12.93 -7.74 15.40
C ARG A 188 12.38 -6.98 14.16
N ILE A 189 11.36 -7.51 13.50
CA ILE A 189 10.70 -6.84 12.37
C ILE A 189 10.18 -5.46 12.77
N PHE A 190 9.63 -5.32 13.97
CA PHE A 190 9.07 -4.06 14.48
C PHE A 190 9.83 -3.48 15.68
N GLU A 191 11.02 -4.01 15.99
CA GLU A 191 11.78 -3.65 17.21
C GLU A 191 11.99 -2.14 17.35
N ARG A 192 12.34 -1.45 16.26
CA ARG A 192 12.54 0.01 16.27
C ARG A 192 11.30 0.79 16.69
N PHE A 193 10.10 0.27 16.40
CA PHE A 193 8.82 0.89 16.75
C PHE A 193 8.27 0.39 18.08
N ILE A 194 8.66 -0.80 18.52
CA ILE A 194 8.34 -1.31 19.85
C ILE A 194 9.15 -0.55 20.91
N SER A 195 10.44 -0.35 20.64
CA SER A 195 11.38 0.31 21.55
C SER A 195 11.21 1.83 21.59
N ASN A 196 10.86 2.46 20.48
CA ASN A 196 10.61 3.89 20.37
C ASN A 196 9.16 4.12 19.91
N LYS A 197 8.31 4.55 20.84
CA LYS A 197 6.90 4.84 20.57
C LYS A 197 6.66 6.22 19.94
N HIS A 198 7.71 7.02 19.79
CA HIS A 198 7.64 8.40 19.24
C HIS A 198 8.22 8.43 17.82
N PHE A 199 7.57 7.75 16.89
CA PHE A 199 7.92 7.76 15.47
C PHE A 199 6.93 8.60 14.66
N GLY A 200 7.40 9.16 13.57
CA GLY A 200 6.59 9.95 12.63
C GLY A 200 5.77 9.08 11.68
N GLY A 201 4.77 9.71 11.05
CA GLY A 201 3.95 9.09 10.01
C GLY A 201 4.81 8.63 8.84
N PHE A 202 5.69 9.49 8.35
CA PHE A 202 6.57 9.17 7.24
C PHE A 202 7.50 7.98 7.54
N GLU A 203 8.13 7.98 8.72
CA GLU A 203 9.03 6.91 9.13
C GLU A 203 8.34 5.54 9.16
N PHE A 204 7.16 5.48 9.77
CA PHE A 204 6.42 4.23 9.91
C PHE A 204 5.82 3.75 8.58
N LEU A 205 5.16 4.64 7.84
CA LEU A 205 4.49 4.26 6.60
C LEU A 205 5.48 3.89 5.49
N SER A 206 6.62 4.59 5.37
CA SER A 206 7.70 4.19 4.47
C SER A 206 8.23 2.80 4.82
N TYR A 207 8.42 2.49 6.10
CA TYR A 207 8.81 1.16 6.53
C TYR A 207 7.77 0.10 6.14
N ILE A 208 6.49 0.35 6.38
CA ILE A 208 5.41 -0.58 6.00
C ILE A 208 5.38 -0.81 4.49
N ILE A 209 5.52 0.24 3.69
CA ILE A 209 5.49 0.13 2.23
C ILE A 209 6.74 -0.60 1.71
N ASN A 210 7.93 -0.13 2.09
CA ASN A 210 9.18 -0.58 1.50
C ASN A 210 9.64 -1.93 2.06
N GLU A 211 9.56 -2.15 3.38
CA GLU A 211 10.08 -3.35 4.01
C GLU A 211 9.02 -4.47 4.17
N ILE A 212 7.75 -4.09 4.34
CA ILE A 212 6.71 -5.10 4.60
C ILE A 212 5.88 -5.39 3.34
N PHE A 213 5.42 -4.36 2.61
CA PHE A 213 4.53 -4.58 1.47
C PHE A 213 5.26 -4.96 0.18
N HIS A 214 6.49 -4.48 -0.02
CA HIS A 214 7.28 -4.83 -1.19
C HIS A 214 7.95 -6.19 -1.05
N HIS A 215 8.15 -6.70 0.16
CA HIS A 215 8.73 -8.01 0.42
C HIS A 215 7.68 -9.05 0.80
N SER A 216 7.84 -10.28 0.31
CA SER A 216 6.94 -11.39 0.63
C SER A 216 7.38 -12.08 1.94
N GLY A 217 7.08 -11.44 3.07
CA GLY A 217 7.44 -11.91 4.41
C GLY A 217 6.20 -12.26 5.23
N ILE A 218 5.94 -11.44 6.27
CA ILE A 218 4.81 -11.58 7.18
C ILE A 218 3.47 -11.24 6.53
N LEU A 219 3.49 -10.35 5.53
CA LEU A 219 2.34 -10.01 4.69
C LEU A 219 2.64 -10.37 3.24
N VAL A 220 1.67 -10.98 2.56
CA VAL A 220 1.81 -11.39 1.17
C VAL A 220 0.74 -10.78 0.27
N LYS A 221 1.08 -10.59 -1.00
CA LYS A 221 0.12 -10.20 -2.05
C LYS A 221 -0.75 -11.39 -2.44
N GLU A 222 -1.88 -11.14 -3.11
CA GLU A 222 -2.81 -12.18 -3.54
C GLU A 222 -2.16 -13.20 -4.49
N ASN A 223 -1.31 -12.76 -5.42
CA ASN A 223 -0.59 -13.67 -6.32
C ASN A 223 0.41 -14.57 -5.56
N VAL A 224 1.08 -14.05 -4.53
CA VAL A 224 1.98 -14.85 -3.67
C VAL A 224 1.18 -15.83 -2.79
N LEU A 225 0.03 -15.39 -2.29
CA LEU A 225 -0.91 -16.27 -1.59
C LEU A 225 -1.33 -17.45 -2.47
N ALA A 226 -1.77 -17.16 -3.70
CA ALA A 226 -2.17 -18.18 -4.65
C ALA A 226 -1.03 -19.16 -4.98
N ALA A 227 0.18 -18.62 -5.23
CA ALA A 227 1.38 -19.44 -5.45
C ALA A 227 1.69 -20.35 -4.25
N ARG A 228 1.59 -19.85 -3.01
CA ARG A 228 1.76 -20.66 -1.80
C ARG A 228 0.72 -21.76 -1.69
N LEU A 229 -0.51 -21.52 -2.11
CA LEU A 229 -1.59 -22.52 -2.12
C LEU A 229 -1.58 -23.38 -3.38
N GLY A 230 -0.68 -23.12 -4.34
CA GLY A 230 -0.56 -23.88 -5.59
C GLY A 230 -1.69 -23.62 -6.58
N VAL A 231 -2.40 -22.49 -6.50
CA VAL A 231 -3.61 -22.18 -7.27
C VAL A 231 -3.29 -21.25 -8.43
N ASP A 232 -3.77 -21.60 -9.63
CA ASP A 232 -3.87 -20.68 -10.77
C ASP A 232 -5.12 -19.81 -10.59
N ILE A 233 -4.95 -18.52 -10.40
CA ILE A 233 -6.04 -17.57 -10.13
C ILE A 233 -6.99 -17.46 -11.31
N ASP A 234 -6.44 -17.30 -12.50
CA ASP A 234 -7.21 -17.01 -13.72
C ASP A 234 -8.01 -18.25 -14.15
N ALA A 235 -7.38 -19.41 -14.10
CA ALA A 235 -8.02 -20.68 -14.43
C ALA A 235 -9.06 -21.13 -13.37
N SER A 236 -8.90 -20.71 -12.12
CA SER A 236 -9.81 -21.04 -11.01
C SER A 236 -11.01 -20.10 -10.90
N GLY A 237 -10.89 -18.87 -11.35
CA GLY A 237 -11.98 -17.89 -11.41
C GLY A 237 -12.78 -17.73 -10.11
N ASN A 238 -14.05 -18.15 -10.12
CA ASN A 238 -14.92 -18.02 -8.93
C ASN A 238 -14.53 -18.94 -7.78
N ALA A 239 -13.96 -20.10 -8.05
CA ALA A 239 -13.49 -21.01 -6.99
C ALA A 239 -12.38 -20.36 -6.16
N TRP A 240 -11.50 -19.58 -6.78
CA TRP A 240 -10.52 -18.78 -6.06
C TRP A 240 -11.15 -17.72 -5.13
N LYS A 241 -12.21 -17.06 -5.57
CA LYS A 241 -12.95 -16.10 -4.73
C LYS A 241 -13.57 -16.76 -3.49
N GLU A 242 -14.01 -18.02 -3.60
CA GLU A 242 -14.51 -18.77 -2.44
C GLU A 242 -13.40 -19.07 -1.44
N VAL A 243 -12.19 -19.42 -1.90
CA VAL A 243 -11.01 -19.57 -1.02
C VAL A 243 -10.69 -18.25 -0.32
N LEU A 244 -10.69 -17.12 -1.04
CA LEU A 244 -10.46 -15.80 -0.44
C LEU A 244 -11.52 -15.44 0.60
N ALA A 245 -12.78 -15.80 0.39
CA ALA A 245 -13.84 -15.60 1.37
C ALA A 245 -13.57 -16.40 2.67
N ARG A 246 -13.18 -17.68 2.55
CA ARG A 246 -12.80 -18.49 3.71
C ARG A 246 -11.61 -17.90 4.49
N LEU A 247 -10.62 -17.40 3.77
CA LEU A 247 -9.46 -16.75 4.36
C LEU A 247 -9.85 -15.43 5.07
N SER A 248 -10.80 -14.69 4.51
CA SER A 248 -11.34 -13.49 5.15
C SER A 248 -12.06 -13.82 6.46
N ASP A 249 -12.87 -14.89 6.48
CA ASP A 249 -13.62 -15.32 7.66
C ASP A 249 -12.74 -15.69 8.86
N ILE A 250 -11.51 -16.11 8.60
CA ILE A 250 -10.54 -16.48 9.64
C ILE A 250 -9.54 -15.35 9.97
N GLY A 251 -9.74 -14.15 9.42
CA GLY A 251 -8.87 -13.00 9.70
C GLY A 251 -7.51 -13.04 8.99
N ALA A 252 -7.39 -13.77 7.88
CA ALA A 252 -6.15 -13.78 7.09
C ALA A 252 -5.93 -12.48 6.31
N VAL A 253 -6.99 -11.69 6.06
CA VAL A 253 -6.87 -10.40 5.39
C VAL A 253 -6.29 -9.36 6.35
N TYR A 254 -5.24 -8.67 5.91
CA TYR A 254 -4.68 -7.54 6.64
C TYR A 254 -5.65 -6.35 6.63
N SER A 255 -5.95 -5.80 7.79
CA SER A 255 -6.88 -4.70 8.02
C SER A 255 -6.23 -3.47 8.67
N GLY A 256 -4.92 -3.50 8.90
CA GLY A 256 -4.18 -2.40 9.51
C GLY A 256 -3.96 -1.21 8.57
N VAL A 257 -3.06 -0.34 8.96
CA VAL A 257 -2.71 0.89 8.23
C VAL A 257 -2.41 0.61 6.76
N LEU A 258 -2.90 1.47 5.86
CA LEU A 258 -2.76 1.35 4.40
C LEU A 258 -3.53 0.18 3.73
N SER A 259 -4.27 -0.65 4.47
CA SER A 259 -4.97 -1.81 3.91
C SER A 259 -5.96 -1.46 2.80
N ASP A 260 -6.60 -0.29 2.84
CA ASP A 260 -7.52 0.19 1.79
C ASP A 260 -6.82 0.36 0.43
N GLY A 261 -5.53 0.76 0.42
CA GLY A 261 -4.74 0.98 -0.80
C GLY A 261 -3.87 -0.20 -1.21
N TRP A 262 -3.58 -1.12 -0.28
CA TRP A 262 -2.68 -2.26 -0.48
C TRP A 262 -3.25 -3.52 0.14
N LYS A 263 -4.02 -4.28 -0.61
CA LYS A 263 -4.56 -5.55 -0.15
C LYS A 263 -3.44 -6.55 0.15
N ARG A 264 -3.39 -7.06 1.37
CA ARG A 264 -2.37 -8.00 1.87
C ARG A 264 -3.03 -9.07 2.74
N TYR A 265 -2.29 -10.15 2.95
CA TYR A 265 -2.73 -11.29 3.75
C TYR A 265 -1.65 -11.71 4.72
N TRP A 266 -2.03 -12.08 5.95
CA TRP A 266 -1.13 -12.58 6.97
C TRP A 266 -0.60 -13.97 6.62
N ALA A 267 0.71 -14.08 6.38
CA ALA A 267 1.35 -15.33 5.96
C ALA A 267 1.24 -16.45 7.02
N ASP A 268 1.34 -16.09 8.29
CA ASP A 268 1.19 -17.04 9.40
C ASP A 268 -0.22 -17.60 9.50
N VAL A 269 -1.25 -16.79 9.31
CA VAL A 269 -2.66 -17.23 9.31
C VAL A 269 -2.93 -18.17 8.13
N ILE A 270 -2.33 -17.90 6.96
CA ILE A 270 -2.44 -18.77 5.79
C ILE A 270 -1.80 -20.14 6.07
N ASN A 271 -0.61 -20.16 6.66
CA ASN A 271 0.09 -21.41 7.00
C ASN A 271 -0.73 -22.23 8.00
N ASP A 272 -1.21 -21.61 9.09
CA ASP A 272 -2.04 -22.28 10.09
C ASP A 272 -3.36 -22.81 9.51
N PHE A 273 -3.96 -22.03 8.61
CA PHE A 273 -5.16 -22.44 7.91
C PHE A 273 -4.92 -23.70 7.09
N PHE A 274 -3.85 -23.70 6.29
CA PHE A 274 -3.55 -24.84 5.43
C PHE A 274 -3.18 -26.08 6.25
N GLU A 275 -2.32 -25.95 7.25
CA GLU A 275 -1.96 -27.04 8.17
C GLU A 275 -3.21 -27.66 8.82
N LYS A 276 -4.15 -26.85 9.25
CA LYS A 276 -5.41 -27.30 9.82
C LYS A 276 -6.30 -28.00 8.80
N VAL A 277 -6.39 -27.48 7.58
CA VAL A 277 -7.23 -28.04 6.50
C VAL A 277 -6.64 -29.35 5.97
N SER A 278 -5.32 -29.46 5.95
CA SER A 278 -4.60 -30.64 5.46
C SER A 278 -4.35 -31.74 6.50
N ASP A 279 -4.92 -31.61 7.72
CA ASP A 279 -4.70 -32.51 8.84
C ASP A 279 -3.22 -32.63 9.26
N GLY A 280 -2.47 -31.50 9.17
CA GLY A 280 -1.09 -31.39 9.64
C GLY A 280 -0.03 -31.45 8.52
N GLU A 281 -0.42 -31.55 7.26
CA GLU A 281 0.53 -31.49 6.15
C GLU A 281 1.09 -30.07 5.97
N LEU A 282 2.37 -29.97 5.67
CA LEU A 282 3.03 -28.69 5.49
C LEU A 282 3.04 -28.26 4.01
N LEU A 283 2.70 -27.01 3.73
CA LEU A 283 2.72 -26.45 2.39
C LEU A 283 3.99 -26.78 1.57
N PRO A 284 5.22 -26.66 2.10
CA PRO A 284 6.43 -26.84 1.32
C PRO A 284 6.70 -28.27 0.83
N ILE A 285 6.08 -29.28 1.41
CA ILE A 285 6.31 -30.69 1.04
C ILE A 285 5.31 -31.20 -0.01
N LEU A 286 4.29 -30.43 -0.31
CA LEU A 286 3.23 -30.80 -1.26
C LEU A 286 3.43 -30.11 -2.62
N THR A 287 3.05 -30.81 -3.69
CA THR A 287 2.95 -30.23 -5.02
C THR A 287 1.75 -29.28 -5.11
N ALA A 288 1.72 -28.40 -6.13
CA ALA A 288 0.59 -27.53 -6.38
C ALA A 288 -0.74 -28.30 -6.52
N LYS A 289 -0.69 -29.44 -7.22
CA LYS A 289 -1.86 -30.30 -7.42
C LYS A 289 -2.36 -30.88 -6.10
N GLU A 290 -1.48 -31.43 -5.26
CA GLU A 290 -1.87 -31.98 -3.96
C GLU A 290 -2.49 -30.92 -3.05
N ARG A 291 -1.92 -29.69 -3.03
CA ARG A 291 -2.49 -28.56 -2.28
C ARG A 291 -3.89 -28.21 -2.76
N VAL A 292 -4.10 -28.14 -4.09
CA VAL A 292 -5.40 -27.85 -4.69
C VAL A 292 -6.41 -28.97 -4.40
N ASP A 293 -6.03 -30.23 -4.53
CA ASP A 293 -6.90 -31.39 -4.26
C ASP A 293 -7.35 -31.41 -2.79
N ILE A 294 -6.46 -31.05 -1.86
CA ILE A 294 -6.79 -30.88 -0.43
C ILE A 294 -7.79 -29.74 -0.25
N LEU A 295 -7.53 -28.55 -0.82
CA LEU A 295 -8.42 -27.40 -0.70
C LEU A 295 -9.81 -27.71 -1.28
N GLU A 296 -9.92 -28.31 -2.45
CA GLU A 296 -11.20 -28.69 -3.06
C GLU A 296 -11.98 -29.64 -2.16
N THR A 297 -11.30 -30.69 -1.67
CA THR A 297 -11.94 -31.73 -0.87
C THR A 297 -12.38 -31.22 0.49
N LYS A 298 -11.47 -30.56 1.22
CA LYS A 298 -11.70 -30.16 2.62
C LYS A 298 -12.59 -28.93 2.75
N LEU A 299 -12.54 -28.00 1.78
CA LEU A 299 -13.37 -26.82 1.78
C LEU A 299 -14.70 -27.02 1.02
N ASN A 300 -14.86 -28.16 0.35
CA ASN A 300 -15.98 -28.43 -0.56
C ASN A 300 -16.14 -27.35 -1.65
N ILE A 301 -15.02 -26.89 -2.21
CA ILE A 301 -14.94 -25.94 -3.31
C ILE A 301 -14.66 -26.75 -4.59
N LYS A 302 -15.31 -26.41 -5.69
CA LYS A 302 -15.10 -27.10 -6.98
C LYS A 302 -14.58 -26.11 -8.03
N GLY A 303 -13.62 -26.58 -8.83
CA GLY A 303 -13.12 -25.82 -9.98
C GLY A 303 -11.85 -25.05 -9.71
N LEU A 304 -11.14 -25.32 -8.61
CA LEU A 304 -9.77 -24.87 -8.43
C LEU A 304 -8.87 -25.55 -9.48
N LYS A 305 -7.89 -24.82 -9.96
CA LYS A 305 -6.86 -25.31 -10.89
C LYS A 305 -5.50 -25.13 -10.29
N ALA A 306 -4.70 -26.20 -10.35
CA ALA A 306 -3.32 -26.14 -9.90
C ALA A 306 -2.50 -25.25 -10.83
N ALA A 307 -1.61 -24.46 -10.26
CA ALA A 307 -0.63 -23.68 -11.01
C ALA A 307 0.36 -24.60 -11.73
N ASP A 308 0.68 -24.27 -12.97
CA ASP A 308 1.70 -24.97 -13.73
C ASP A 308 3.11 -24.69 -13.17
N THR A 309 4.01 -25.65 -13.37
CA THR A 309 5.43 -25.46 -13.05
C THR A 309 6.04 -24.36 -13.92
N LEU A 310 7.05 -23.68 -13.39
CA LEU A 310 7.80 -22.67 -14.15
C LEU A 310 8.44 -23.26 -15.40
N LYS A 311 8.46 -22.49 -16.49
CA LYS A 311 8.93 -22.91 -17.83
C LYS A 311 10.28 -23.64 -17.84
N TYR A 312 11.18 -23.28 -16.94
CA TYR A 312 12.53 -23.87 -16.86
C TYR A 312 12.75 -24.66 -15.57
N CYS A 313 11.68 -25.00 -14.87
CA CYS A 313 11.73 -25.74 -13.64
C CYS A 313 11.16 -27.14 -13.82
N THR A 314 11.94 -28.15 -13.46
CA THR A 314 11.53 -29.56 -13.55
C THR A 314 10.85 -30.05 -12.25
N SER A 315 10.92 -29.25 -11.18
CA SER A 315 10.31 -29.59 -9.90
C SER A 315 8.91 -29.02 -9.78
N SER A 316 7.95 -29.84 -9.38
CA SER A 316 6.59 -29.44 -9.04
C SER A 316 6.46 -29.02 -7.57
N MET A 317 7.55 -28.99 -6.82
CA MET A 317 7.56 -28.65 -5.41
C MET A 317 7.45 -27.13 -5.18
N PHE A 318 7.00 -26.77 -4.00
CA PHE A 318 6.76 -25.39 -3.54
C PHE A 318 7.85 -24.36 -3.94
N TRP A 319 9.11 -24.72 -3.84
CA TRP A 319 10.24 -23.85 -4.15
C TRP A 319 10.30 -23.38 -5.62
N SER A 320 9.84 -24.20 -6.55
CA SER A 320 9.81 -23.88 -7.97
C SER A 320 8.75 -22.83 -8.29
N GLU A 321 7.64 -22.87 -7.58
CA GLU A 321 6.47 -22.03 -7.82
C GLU A 321 6.64 -20.65 -7.18
N ILE A 322 7.29 -20.57 -6.02
CA ILE A 322 7.62 -19.29 -5.35
C ILE A 322 8.64 -18.46 -6.14
N GLY A 323 9.52 -19.08 -6.89
CA GLY A 323 10.50 -18.37 -7.71
C GLY A 323 9.89 -17.36 -8.70
N ARG A 324 8.64 -17.53 -9.11
CA ARG A 324 7.89 -16.55 -9.91
C ARG A 324 7.40 -15.32 -9.13
N ALA A 325 7.21 -15.46 -7.84
CA ALA A 325 6.67 -14.37 -7.01
C ALA A 325 7.73 -13.32 -6.64
N HIS A 326 8.99 -13.56 -6.99
CA HIS A 326 10.12 -12.68 -6.66
C HIS A 326 10.75 -11.98 -7.88
N VAL A 327 10.13 -12.08 -9.07
CA VAL A 327 10.60 -11.40 -10.29
C VAL A 327 9.66 -10.26 -10.65
#